data_df6f845acea6cbee481c5f5a1de3f443
#
_entry.id   df6f845acea6cbee481c5f5a1de3f443
#
_cell.length_a   1.000
_cell.length_b   1.000
_cell.length_c   1.000
_cell.angle_alpha   90.00
_cell.angle_beta   90.00
_cell.angle_gamma   90.00
#
_symmetry.space_group_name_H-M   'P 1'
#
loop_
_entity.id
_entity.type
_entity.pdbx_description
1 polymer ?
#
loop_
_entity_poly.entity_id
_entity_poly.type
_entity_poly.pdbx_seq_one_letter_code
_entity_poly.pdbx_strand_id
1 'polypeptide(L)' 'MIAVIFEVWPADGHKDDYMDHAARLRDELNAIDGFISVERFQSLTDPDKLLSLSFWRD' A
#
# COMPACT_ATOMS: atom_id res chain seq x y z
N MET A 1 -3.79 -18.42 -3.32
CA MET A 1 -3.23 -17.05 -3.25
C MET A 1 -4.36 -16.02 -3.21
N ILE A 2 -4.22 -15.03 -2.36
CA ILE A 2 -5.20 -13.97 -2.20
C ILE A 2 -4.56 -12.64 -2.58
N ALA A 3 -5.26 -11.85 -3.38
CA ALA A 3 -4.84 -10.49 -3.73
C ALA A 3 -5.78 -9.50 -3.04
N VAL A 4 -5.20 -8.51 -2.36
CA VAL A 4 -5.97 -7.46 -1.69
C VAL A 4 -5.65 -6.11 -2.34
N ILE A 5 -6.69 -5.42 -2.78
CA ILE A 5 -6.55 -4.10 -3.39
C ILE A 5 -7.12 -3.07 -2.41
N PHE A 6 -6.30 -2.07 -2.11
CA PHE A 6 -6.68 -1.00 -1.21
C PHE A 6 -6.48 0.34 -1.91
N GLU A 7 -7.54 1.15 -1.98
CA GLU A 7 -7.48 2.48 -2.58
C GLU A 7 -7.52 3.53 -1.47
N VAL A 8 -6.67 4.56 -1.59
CA VAL A 8 -6.60 5.60 -0.56
C VAL A 8 -6.38 6.96 -1.20
N TRP A 9 -7.02 7.97 -0.61
CA TRP A 9 -6.85 9.38 -0.99
C TRP A 9 -6.27 10.12 0.21
N PRO A 10 -4.91 10.25 0.29
CA PRO A 10 -4.31 11.00 1.39
C PRO A 10 -4.76 12.46 1.36
N ALA A 11 -4.91 13.07 2.53
CA ALA A 11 -5.26 14.49 2.62
C ALA A 11 -4.17 15.35 1.98
N ASP A 12 -4.55 16.52 1.50
CA ASP A 12 -3.62 17.47 0.89
C ASP A 12 -2.43 17.73 1.82
N GLY A 13 -1.23 17.66 1.26
CA GLY A 13 0.00 17.89 2.01
C GLY A 13 0.44 16.72 2.86
N HIS A 14 -0.30 15.60 2.87
CA HIS A 14 0.03 14.44 3.69
C HIS A 14 0.44 13.21 2.90
N LYS A 15 0.64 13.36 1.60
CA LYS A 15 1.04 12.23 0.76
C LYS A 15 2.40 11.67 1.16
N ASP A 16 3.35 12.54 1.47
CA ASP A 16 4.69 12.12 1.90
C ASP A 16 4.63 11.41 3.25
N ASP A 17 3.81 11.92 4.18
CA ASP A 17 3.60 11.27 5.47
C ASP A 17 3.02 9.88 5.29
N TYR A 18 2.07 9.74 4.38
CA TYR A 18 1.48 8.43 4.07
C TYR A 18 2.53 7.46 3.53
N MET A 19 3.39 7.93 2.62
CA MET A 19 4.42 7.08 2.03
C MET A 19 5.44 6.65 3.06
N ASP A 20 5.83 7.52 3.99
CA ASP A 20 6.74 7.18 5.09
C ASP A 20 6.12 6.13 6.00
N HIS A 21 4.85 6.31 6.34
CA HIS A 21 4.13 5.35 7.18
C HIS A 21 4.02 4.00 6.48
N ALA A 22 3.74 4.00 5.19
CA ALA A 22 3.63 2.79 4.40
C ALA A 22 4.96 2.03 4.33
N ALA A 23 6.08 2.75 4.26
CA ALA A 23 7.40 2.14 4.24
C ALA A 23 7.69 1.40 5.56
N ARG A 24 7.33 2.00 6.69
CA ARG A 24 7.46 1.35 8.00
C ARG A 24 6.57 0.13 8.12
N LEU A 25 5.34 0.25 7.65
CA LEU A 25 4.37 -0.84 7.69
C LEU A 25 4.85 -2.03 6.87
N ARG A 26 5.56 -1.78 5.79
CA ARG A 26 6.10 -2.84 4.95
C ARG A 26 7.02 -3.77 5.72
N ASP A 27 7.89 -3.21 6.57
CA ASP A 27 8.78 -4.02 7.40
C ASP A 27 8.00 -4.91 8.37
N GLU A 28 6.93 -4.38 8.95
CA GLU A 28 6.06 -5.13 9.84
C GLU A 28 5.31 -6.24 9.09
N LEU A 29 4.84 -5.94 7.88
CA LEU A 29 4.15 -6.92 7.05
C LEU A 29 5.03 -8.11 6.69
N ASN A 30 6.32 -7.88 6.45
CA ASN A 30 7.26 -8.95 6.12
C ASN A 30 7.40 -9.97 7.25
N ALA A 31 7.03 -9.62 8.48
CA ALA A 31 7.07 -10.52 9.62
C ALA A 31 5.79 -11.36 9.76
N ILE A 32 4.76 -11.08 8.97
CA ILE A 32 3.47 -11.79 9.06
C ILE A 32 3.52 -13.04 8.19
N ASP A 33 3.21 -14.18 8.78
CA ASP A 33 3.15 -15.44 8.04
C ASP A 33 2.06 -15.38 6.98
N GLY A 34 2.39 -15.83 5.78
CA GLY A 34 1.46 -15.80 4.65
C GLY A 34 1.59 -14.56 3.76
N PHE A 35 2.26 -13.52 4.23
CA PHE A 35 2.50 -12.34 3.40
C PHE A 35 3.51 -12.65 2.29
N ILE A 36 3.19 -12.25 1.06
CA ILE A 36 4.07 -12.47 -0.09
C ILE A 36 4.68 -11.15 -0.55
N SER A 37 3.86 -10.16 -0.90
CA SER A 37 4.36 -8.90 -1.43
C SER A 37 3.32 -7.79 -1.29
N VAL A 38 3.81 -6.55 -1.32
CA VAL A 38 2.96 -5.37 -1.42
C VAL A 38 3.62 -4.37 -2.38
N GLU A 39 2.82 -3.76 -3.21
CA GLU A 39 3.28 -2.76 -4.16
C GLU A 39 2.28 -1.62 -4.20
N ARG A 40 2.78 -0.40 -4.38
CA ARG A 40 1.92 0.77 -4.41
C ARG A 40 2.02 1.47 -5.74
N PHE A 41 0.89 2.02 -6.17
CA PHE A 41 0.74 2.62 -7.48
C PHE A 41 0.10 3.99 -7.35
N GLN A 42 0.47 4.90 -8.23
CA GLN A 42 -0.15 6.21 -8.37
C GLN A 42 -1.16 6.14 -9.50
N SER A 43 -2.39 6.63 -9.26
CA SER A 43 -3.39 6.72 -10.33
C SER A 43 -2.94 7.73 -11.39
N LEU A 44 -3.13 7.39 -12.66
CA LEU A 44 -2.82 8.29 -13.76
C LEU A 44 -3.93 9.31 -14.02
N THR A 45 -5.16 8.98 -13.63
CA THR A 45 -6.31 9.86 -13.85
C THR A 45 -6.68 10.67 -12.62
N ASP A 46 -6.27 10.23 -11.43
CA ASP A 46 -6.54 10.93 -10.18
C ASP A 46 -5.22 11.02 -9.38
N PRO A 47 -4.54 12.17 -9.45
CA PRO A 47 -3.23 12.31 -8.79
C PRO A 47 -3.29 12.24 -7.26
N ASP A 48 -4.48 12.37 -6.69
CA ASP A 48 -4.65 12.28 -5.23
C ASP A 48 -4.91 10.86 -4.76
N LYS A 49 -5.05 9.91 -5.69
CA LYS A 49 -5.38 8.54 -5.37
C LYS A 49 -4.14 7.64 -5.45
N LEU A 50 -3.94 6.85 -4.41
CA LEU A 50 -2.93 5.81 -4.37
C LEU A 50 -3.60 4.44 -4.25
N LEU A 51 -3.00 3.43 -4.86
CA LEU A 51 -3.50 2.07 -4.80
C LEU A 51 -2.41 1.17 -4.21
N SER A 52 -2.81 0.30 -3.31
CA SER A 52 -1.94 -0.72 -2.74
C SER A 52 -2.43 -2.08 -3.20
N LEU A 53 -1.53 -2.89 -3.74
CA LEU A 53 -1.82 -4.27 -4.14
C LEU A 53 -0.93 -5.20 -3.34
N SER A 54 -1.54 -6.07 -2.54
CA SER A 54 -0.80 -7.04 -1.75
C SER A 54 -1.22 -8.46 -2.10
N PHE A 55 -0.26 -9.36 -2.03
CA PHE A 55 -0.50 -10.78 -2.27
C PHE A 55 -0.21 -11.56 -1.01
N TRP A 56 -1.08 -12.53 -0.73
CA TRP A 56 -1.02 -13.36 0.46
C TRP A 56 -1.19 -14.82 0.06
N ARG A 57 -0.56 -15.71 0.80
CA ARG A 57 -0.62 -17.14 0.52
C ARG A 57 -2.04 -17.68 0.66
N ASP A 58 -2.74 -17.24 1.70
CA ASP A 58 -4.12 -17.64 1.97
C ASP A 58 -4.81 -16.69 2.96
#